data_e23ec333155ca0763e55e84e098ba694
#
_entry.id   e23ec333155ca0763e55e84e098ba694
#
_cell.length_a   1.000
_cell.length_b   1.000
_cell.length_c   1.000
_cell.angle_alpha   90.00
_cell.angle_beta   90.00
_cell.angle_gamma   90.00
#
_symmetry.space_group_name_H-M   'P 1'
#
loop_
_entity.id
_entity.type
_entity.pdbx_description
1 polymer ?
#
loop_
_entity_poly.entity_id
_entity_poly.type
_entity_poly.pdbx_seq_one_letter_code
_entity_poly.pdbx_strand_id
1 'polypeptide(L)'
;MFNRVYKLPKTPVNISYGYMDCNHRIWLCSRYSIALYDTQTGEVHQMSNELKSSITSIEQVDNNHFFMGTDKGLRYVKLENETLQIVPLEPLDKIQAQISSLYFHQESQRLFIGTFEKGVFAYDIRQQRIIHSNTDLSDVNIARIKPLNQTELLIATEGMGIHKINMNSCISEPYIVSSYKSHNEMNSNNINDIYIDEEKRIWIANYPEGITIIDNRYKSYNWIKHSIGNRQSLVNDQVHSVIEDSDGDLWFGTSNGISLYQSKTGQWHSFLSSFDHQLKNKNHIFITLCEVSPGI
;
A
#
# COMPACT_ATOMS: atom_id res chain seq x y z
N MET A 1 -9.45 16.41 -12.82
CA MET A 1 -8.59 17.28 -13.63
C MET A 1 -7.34 17.61 -12.82
N PHE A 2 -6.17 17.02 -13.11
CA PHE A 2 -4.90 17.39 -12.48
C PHE A 2 -4.57 18.84 -12.84
N ASN A 3 -5.02 19.78 -12.05
CA ASN A 3 -4.79 21.18 -12.34
C ASN A 3 -3.59 21.79 -11.62
N ARG A 4 -2.94 21.06 -10.70
CA ARG A 4 -1.80 21.62 -9.97
C ARG A 4 -0.83 20.54 -9.50
N VAL A 5 0.41 20.65 -9.93
CA VAL A 5 1.56 20.04 -9.27
C VAL A 5 1.91 20.99 -8.11
N TYR A 6 1.61 20.59 -6.88
CA TYR A 6 2.04 21.35 -5.72
C TYR A 6 3.52 21.07 -5.46
N LYS A 7 4.35 22.10 -5.59
CA LYS A 7 5.70 22.07 -5.06
C LYS A 7 5.59 22.45 -3.59
N LEU A 8 5.50 21.48 -2.72
CA LEU A 8 5.52 21.73 -1.29
C LEU A 8 6.89 22.29 -0.90
N PRO A 9 6.97 23.45 -0.25
CA PRO A 9 8.23 23.97 0.25
C PRO A 9 8.75 23.05 1.35
N LYS A 10 10.05 22.74 1.32
CA LYS A 10 10.73 21.93 2.36
C LYS A 10 10.27 20.47 2.47
N THR A 11 9.93 19.82 1.37
CA THR A 11 9.68 18.38 1.40
C THR A 11 10.98 17.57 1.49
N PRO A 12 10.94 16.38 2.11
CA PRO A 12 12.07 15.46 2.07
C PRO A 12 12.49 15.14 0.64
N VAL A 13 13.77 14.96 0.42
CA VAL A 13 14.28 14.40 -0.83
C VAL A 13 14.19 12.88 -0.74
N ASN A 14 13.79 12.22 -1.81
CA ASN A 14 13.62 10.76 -1.87
C ASN A 14 12.58 10.22 -0.87
N ILE A 15 11.33 10.62 -1.06
CA ILE A 15 10.20 10.07 -0.29
C ILE A 15 10.07 8.57 -0.60
N SER A 16 10.13 7.77 0.46
CA SER A 16 9.98 6.30 0.38
C SER A 16 8.56 5.84 0.65
N TYR A 17 7.79 6.61 1.43
CA TYR A 17 6.44 6.25 1.85
C TYR A 17 5.59 7.48 2.09
N GLY A 18 4.31 7.40 1.70
CA GLY A 18 3.29 8.40 1.96
C GLY A 18 2.10 7.79 2.70
N TYR A 19 1.55 8.49 3.69
CA TYR A 19 0.43 8.04 4.49
C TYR A 19 -0.47 9.22 4.88
N MET A 20 -1.78 9.06 4.79
CA MET A 20 -2.73 10.06 5.28
C MET A 20 -3.36 9.56 6.58
N ASP A 21 -3.26 10.35 7.65
CA ASP A 21 -3.83 10.03 8.95
C ASP A 21 -5.28 10.53 9.11
N CYS A 22 -5.94 10.10 10.18
CA CYS A 22 -7.32 10.50 10.47
C CYS A 22 -7.48 11.98 10.84
N ASN A 23 -6.36 12.70 11.09
CA ASN A 23 -6.35 14.13 11.34
C ASN A 23 -6.10 14.95 10.05
N HIS A 24 -6.29 14.34 8.88
CA HIS A 24 -6.09 14.96 7.57
C HIS A 24 -4.66 15.46 7.34
N ARG A 25 -3.66 14.79 7.91
CA ARG A 25 -2.25 15.10 7.68
C ARG A 25 -1.62 14.05 6.79
N ILE A 26 -0.86 14.49 5.79
CA ILE A 26 -0.07 13.60 4.95
C ILE A 26 1.33 13.51 5.51
N TRP A 27 1.74 12.29 5.79
CA TRP A 27 3.09 11.92 6.17
C TRP A 27 3.91 11.66 4.92
N LEU A 28 4.92 12.46 4.68
CA LEU A 28 5.90 12.27 3.61
C LEU A 28 7.20 11.80 4.23
N CYS A 29 7.44 10.49 4.14
CA CYS A 29 8.51 9.84 4.86
C CYS A 29 9.73 9.61 3.96
N SER A 30 10.90 10.00 4.43
CA SER A 30 12.19 9.61 3.88
C SER A 30 13.03 8.91 4.97
N ARG A 31 14.19 8.40 4.58
CA ARG A 31 15.11 7.76 5.54
C ARG A 31 15.57 8.70 6.67
N TYR A 32 15.69 9.98 6.40
CA TYR A 32 16.31 10.94 7.34
C TYR A 32 15.36 12.01 7.84
N SER A 33 14.22 12.20 7.19
CA SER A 33 13.27 13.25 7.57
C SER A 33 11.84 12.82 7.24
N ILE A 34 10.92 13.42 7.99
CA ILE A 34 9.48 13.28 7.80
C ILE A 34 8.90 14.68 7.66
N ALA A 35 8.07 14.90 6.67
CA ALA A 35 7.24 16.11 6.60
C ALA A 35 5.79 15.72 6.82
N LEU A 36 5.11 16.48 7.68
CA LEU A 36 3.68 16.43 7.87
C LEU A 36 3.06 17.60 7.11
N TYR A 37 2.25 17.30 6.13
CA TYR A 37 1.46 18.29 5.42
C TYR A 37 0.03 18.26 5.95
N ASP A 38 -0.41 19.35 6.56
CA ASP A 38 -1.79 19.52 6.98
C ASP A 38 -2.63 19.95 5.77
N THR A 39 -3.60 19.11 5.39
CA THR A 39 -4.41 19.37 4.19
C THR A 39 -5.46 20.43 4.39
N GLN A 40 -5.78 20.80 5.64
CA GLN A 40 -6.78 21.81 5.97
C GLN A 40 -6.14 23.20 6.04
N THR A 41 -4.96 23.31 6.66
CA THR A 41 -4.25 24.60 6.81
C THR A 41 -3.28 24.87 5.68
N GLY A 42 -2.80 23.83 4.98
CA GLY A 42 -1.75 23.91 3.98
C GLY A 42 -0.35 24.06 4.57
N GLU A 43 -0.19 23.92 5.89
CA GLU A 43 1.09 24.01 6.58
C GLU A 43 1.91 22.74 6.43
N VAL A 44 3.24 22.90 6.36
CA VAL A 44 4.20 21.80 6.31
C VAL A 44 5.12 21.87 7.52
N HIS A 45 5.05 20.85 8.36
CA HIS A 45 5.93 20.68 9.52
C HIS A 45 6.97 19.61 9.20
N GLN A 46 8.24 19.99 9.29
CA GLN A 46 9.35 19.07 9.01
C GLN A 46 10.03 18.65 10.31
N MET A 47 10.19 17.35 10.48
CA MET A 47 10.88 16.76 11.62
C MET A 47 12.01 15.82 11.15
N SER A 48 12.99 15.58 12.00
CA SER A 48 13.98 14.52 11.77
C SER A 48 13.33 13.15 11.91
N ASN A 49 13.76 12.20 11.09
CA ASN A 49 13.37 10.81 11.28
C ASN A 49 14.26 10.17 12.35
N GLU A 50 13.83 10.25 13.61
CA GLU A 50 14.57 9.71 14.76
C GLU A 50 14.75 8.19 14.70
N LEU A 51 13.95 7.49 13.87
CA LEU A 51 14.10 6.05 13.65
C LEU A 51 15.38 5.72 12.86
N LYS A 52 15.94 6.69 12.14
CA LYS A 52 17.12 6.53 11.27
C LYS A 52 17.03 5.31 10.34
N SER A 53 15.82 5.06 9.86
CA SER A 53 15.41 3.91 9.06
C SER A 53 14.42 4.36 7.99
N SER A 54 14.38 3.65 6.87
CA SER A 54 13.36 3.88 5.86
C SER A 54 12.02 3.38 6.38
N ILE A 55 11.00 4.23 6.40
CA ILE A 55 9.63 3.87 6.76
C ILE A 55 9.00 3.21 5.54
N THR A 56 8.40 2.05 5.74
CA THR A 56 7.81 1.19 4.70
C THR A 56 6.30 1.06 4.84
N SER A 57 5.79 1.29 6.05
CA SER A 57 4.35 1.23 6.33
C SER A 57 4.03 1.99 7.61
N ILE A 58 2.81 2.53 7.69
CA ILE A 58 2.30 3.22 8.87
C ILE A 58 0.88 2.74 9.11
N GLU A 59 0.55 2.47 10.38
CA GLU A 59 -0.82 2.21 10.84
C GLU A 59 -1.09 3.06 12.07
N GLN A 60 -2.21 3.78 12.04
CA GLN A 60 -2.65 4.63 13.12
C GLN A 60 -3.46 3.84 14.15
N VAL A 61 -3.12 3.99 15.42
CA VAL A 61 -3.84 3.37 16.55
C VAL A 61 -4.89 4.32 17.12
N ASP A 62 -4.47 5.55 17.35
CA ASP A 62 -5.30 6.66 17.82
C ASP A 62 -4.77 7.99 17.29
N ASN A 63 -5.28 9.12 17.77
CA ASN A 63 -4.92 10.45 17.27
C ASN A 63 -3.41 10.75 17.26
N ASN A 64 -2.65 10.13 18.16
CA ASN A 64 -1.24 10.44 18.36
C ASN A 64 -0.31 9.22 18.33
N HIS A 65 -0.85 8.01 18.33
CA HIS A 65 -0.03 6.79 18.36
C HIS A 65 -0.09 6.05 17.03
N PHE A 66 1.08 5.60 16.59
CA PHE A 66 1.27 4.94 15.30
C PHE A 66 2.20 3.74 15.42
N PHE A 67 1.90 2.69 14.67
CA PHE A 67 2.89 1.68 14.34
C PHE A 67 3.59 2.07 13.05
N MET A 68 4.91 2.02 13.05
CA MET A 68 5.74 2.30 11.88
C MET A 68 6.59 1.08 11.53
N GLY A 69 6.32 0.51 10.38
CA GLY A 69 7.18 -0.50 9.77
C GLY A 69 8.40 0.16 9.16
N THR A 70 9.55 -0.46 9.35
CA THR A 70 10.82 0.04 8.82
C THR A 70 11.66 -1.08 8.20
N ASP A 71 12.71 -0.70 7.48
CA ASP A 71 13.73 -1.63 6.99
C ASP A 71 14.52 -2.35 8.11
N LYS A 72 14.34 -1.93 9.38
CA LYS A 72 15.00 -2.49 10.56
C LYS A 72 14.06 -3.04 11.64
N GLY A 73 12.79 -3.26 11.28
CA GLY A 73 11.78 -3.77 12.19
C GLY A 73 10.66 -2.80 12.47
N LEU A 74 9.81 -3.16 13.42
CA LEU A 74 8.64 -2.40 13.80
C LEU A 74 8.97 -1.42 14.92
N ARG A 75 8.33 -0.23 14.88
CA ARG A 75 8.39 0.77 15.95
C ARG A 75 6.98 1.20 16.33
N TYR A 76 6.77 1.39 17.61
CA TYR A 76 5.60 2.06 18.14
C TYR A 76 5.99 3.47 18.54
N VAL A 77 5.28 4.47 18.05
CA VAL A 77 5.65 5.86 18.21
C VAL A 77 4.47 6.70 18.66
N LYS A 78 4.75 7.76 19.42
CA LYS A 78 3.83 8.82 19.77
C LYS A 78 4.26 10.10 19.08
N LEU A 79 3.32 10.76 18.42
CA LEU A 79 3.50 12.10 17.90
C LEU A 79 3.06 13.12 18.96
N GLU A 80 3.98 13.93 19.45
CA GLU A 80 3.72 14.95 20.45
C GLU A 80 4.52 16.21 20.12
N ASN A 81 3.84 17.37 20.06
CA ASN A 81 4.46 18.65 19.72
C ASN A 81 5.36 18.56 18.46
N GLU A 82 4.85 17.94 17.40
CA GLU A 82 5.56 17.76 16.10
C GLU A 82 6.87 16.95 16.21
N THR A 83 7.02 16.18 17.26
CA THR A 83 8.17 15.29 17.47
C THR A 83 7.69 13.84 17.62
N LEU A 84 8.47 12.91 17.05
CA LEU A 84 8.23 11.49 17.22
C LEU A 84 8.98 10.97 18.45
N GLN A 85 8.25 10.39 19.36
CA GLN A 85 8.79 9.69 20.51
C GLN A 85 8.62 8.18 20.33
N ILE A 86 9.71 7.43 20.42
CA ILE A 86 9.65 5.96 20.38
C ILE A 86 9.11 5.48 21.72
N VAL A 87 8.02 4.72 21.66
CA VAL A 87 7.44 4.06 22.85
C VAL A 87 7.93 2.63 22.87
N PRO A 88 8.68 2.19 23.87
CA PRO A 88 9.17 0.82 23.98
C PRO A 88 8.02 -0.17 24.06
N LEU A 89 8.11 -1.25 23.29
CA LEU A 89 7.12 -2.32 23.24
C LEU A 89 7.88 -3.65 23.05
N GLU A 90 8.36 -4.20 24.17
CA GLU A 90 9.31 -5.31 24.19
C GLU A 90 9.04 -6.51 23.26
N PRO A 91 7.81 -7.01 23.08
CA PRO A 91 7.62 -8.15 22.19
C PRO A 91 7.87 -7.81 20.72
N LEU A 92 7.69 -6.55 20.32
CA LEU A 92 7.84 -6.13 18.93
C LEU A 92 9.30 -5.98 18.52
N ASP A 93 10.19 -5.67 19.46
CA ASP A 93 11.63 -5.60 19.24
C ASP A 93 12.23 -6.96 18.86
N LYS A 94 11.51 -8.05 19.11
CA LYS A 94 11.90 -9.42 18.71
C LYS A 94 11.64 -9.71 17.24
N ILE A 95 10.82 -8.90 16.56
CA ILE A 95 10.59 -9.02 15.11
C ILE A 95 11.74 -8.35 14.38
N GLN A 96 12.86 -9.04 14.30
CA GLN A 96 14.05 -8.60 13.57
C GLN A 96 13.90 -8.94 12.08
N ALA A 97 13.04 -8.21 11.39
CA ALA A 97 12.80 -8.35 9.96
C ALA A 97 12.44 -6.97 9.39
N GLN A 98 12.70 -6.76 8.12
CA GLN A 98 12.12 -5.64 7.41
C GLN A 98 10.59 -5.79 7.42
N ILE A 99 9.89 -4.75 7.83
CA ILE A 99 8.43 -4.72 7.80
C ILE A 99 8.01 -4.17 6.45
N SER A 100 7.15 -4.86 5.75
CA SER A 100 6.70 -4.48 4.42
C SER A 100 5.26 -3.95 4.42
N SER A 101 4.41 -4.47 5.30
CA SER A 101 3.02 -4.04 5.40
C SER A 101 2.49 -4.18 6.82
N LEU A 102 1.58 -3.29 7.20
CA LEU A 102 0.87 -3.32 8.47
C LEU A 102 -0.64 -3.26 8.23
N TYR A 103 -1.41 -3.83 9.13
CA TYR A 103 -2.85 -3.64 9.24
C TYR A 103 -3.27 -3.72 10.71
N PHE A 104 -3.89 -2.66 11.22
CA PHE A 104 -4.41 -2.61 12.58
C PHE A 104 -5.94 -2.80 12.59
N HIS A 105 -6.38 -3.88 13.24
CA HIS A 105 -7.80 -4.16 13.41
C HIS A 105 -8.29 -3.56 14.73
N GLN A 106 -9.00 -2.44 14.63
CA GLN A 106 -9.42 -1.61 15.76
C GLN A 106 -10.28 -2.37 16.79
N GLU A 107 -11.26 -3.16 16.33
CA GLU A 107 -12.20 -3.86 17.23
C GLU A 107 -11.51 -4.91 18.09
N SER A 108 -10.65 -5.72 17.52
CA SER A 108 -9.91 -6.76 18.25
C SER A 108 -8.64 -6.23 18.91
N GLN A 109 -8.20 -5.01 18.60
CA GLN A 109 -6.94 -4.42 19.05
C GLN A 109 -5.73 -5.31 18.66
N ARG A 110 -5.76 -5.83 17.45
CA ARG A 110 -4.69 -6.66 16.89
C ARG A 110 -4.00 -5.97 15.74
N LEU A 111 -2.68 -6.03 15.75
CA LEU A 111 -1.84 -5.60 14.65
C LEU A 111 -1.35 -6.82 13.86
N PHE A 112 -1.62 -6.84 12.56
CA PHE A 112 -1.07 -7.81 11.62
C PHE A 112 0.14 -7.19 10.93
N ILE A 113 1.25 -7.93 10.91
CA ILE A 113 2.56 -7.43 10.53
C ILE A 113 3.10 -8.32 9.42
N GLY A 114 3.17 -7.79 8.21
CA GLY A 114 3.80 -8.42 7.07
C GLY A 114 5.27 -8.09 7.02
N THR A 115 6.09 -9.08 6.74
CA THR A 115 7.54 -8.97 6.75
C THR A 115 8.14 -9.39 5.42
N PHE A 116 9.38 -8.98 5.22
CA PHE A 116 10.24 -9.54 4.19
C PHE A 116 10.83 -10.86 4.70
N GLU A 117 10.52 -11.97 4.03
CA GLU A 117 11.06 -13.32 4.27
C GLU A 117 10.86 -13.91 5.69
N LYS A 118 9.86 -13.44 6.46
CA LYS A 118 9.51 -14.04 7.76
C LYS A 118 8.01 -14.21 7.98
N GLY A 119 7.22 -14.12 6.91
CA GLY A 119 5.77 -14.32 6.96
C GLY A 119 5.00 -13.21 7.66
N VAL A 120 3.88 -13.58 8.24
CA VAL A 120 2.94 -12.67 8.90
C VAL A 120 2.91 -12.96 10.41
N PHE A 121 3.03 -11.90 11.21
CA PHE A 121 2.84 -11.95 12.65
C PHE A 121 1.52 -11.28 13.04
N ALA A 122 0.90 -11.77 14.10
CA ALA A 122 -0.23 -11.11 14.75
C ALA A 122 0.15 -10.74 16.18
N TYR A 123 0.00 -9.48 16.52
CA TYR A 123 0.29 -8.91 17.83
C TYR A 123 -0.99 -8.40 18.49
N ASP A 124 -1.25 -8.85 19.71
CA ASP A 124 -2.37 -8.37 20.53
C ASP A 124 -1.88 -7.23 21.44
N ILE A 125 -2.42 -6.03 21.22
CA ILE A 125 -2.01 -4.83 21.97
C ILE A 125 -2.45 -4.93 23.44
N ARG A 126 -3.63 -5.48 23.71
CA ARG A 126 -4.16 -5.58 25.08
C ARG A 126 -3.33 -6.54 25.93
N GLN A 127 -2.88 -7.65 25.31
CA GLN A 127 -2.09 -8.66 25.98
C GLN A 127 -0.58 -8.40 25.87
N GLN A 128 -0.19 -7.41 25.07
CA GLN A 128 1.20 -7.05 24.78
C GLN A 128 2.06 -8.26 24.36
N ARG A 129 1.54 -9.11 23.49
CA ARG A 129 2.24 -10.32 23.04
C ARG A 129 1.97 -10.64 21.58
N ILE A 130 2.94 -11.31 20.95
CA ILE A 130 2.73 -11.96 19.65
C ILE A 130 1.87 -13.18 19.89
N ILE A 131 0.68 -13.22 19.30
CA ILE A 131 -0.29 -14.32 19.43
C ILE A 131 -0.13 -15.35 18.32
N HIS A 132 0.48 -14.98 17.21
CA HIS A 132 0.68 -15.87 16.07
C HIS A 132 1.88 -15.44 15.22
N SER A 133 2.55 -16.45 14.65
CA SER A 133 3.57 -16.30 13.62
C SER A 133 3.28 -17.29 12.51
N ASN A 134 2.90 -16.81 11.34
CA ASN A 134 2.65 -17.69 10.20
C ASN A 134 3.94 -17.90 9.44
N THR A 135 4.46 -19.12 9.55
CA THR A 135 5.69 -19.54 8.88
C THR A 135 5.47 -20.14 7.49
N ASP A 136 4.23 -20.42 7.10
CA ASP A 136 3.91 -20.96 5.77
C ASP A 136 4.23 -19.96 4.64
N LEU A 137 4.33 -18.68 5.01
CA LEU A 137 4.71 -17.58 4.12
C LEU A 137 6.11 -17.02 4.45
N SER A 138 6.97 -17.81 5.14
CA SER A 138 8.25 -17.31 5.67
C SER A 138 9.30 -16.99 4.62
N ASP A 139 9.20 -17.59 3.44
CA ASP A 139 10.23 -17.45 2.40
C ASP A 139 9.83 -16.49 1.29
N VAL A 140 8.79 -15.67 1.53
CA VAL A 140 8.31 -14.70 0.56
C VAL A 140 8.11 -13.32 1.21
N ASN A 141 8.23 -12.29 0.40
CA ASN A 141 7.87 -10.94 0.83
C ASN A 141 6.35 -10.80 0.89
N ILE A 142 5.86 -10.27 2.01
CA ILE A 142 4.46 -9.86 2.15
C ILE A 142 4.32 -8.45 1.58
N ALA A 143 3.82 -8.33 0.37
CA ALA A 143 3.69 -7.03 -0.29
C ALA A 143 2.61 -6.15 0.36
N ARG A 144 1.45 -6.73 0.68
CA ARG A 144 0.33 -5.98 1.24
C ARG A 144 -0.59 -6.84 2.10
N ILE A 145 -1.13 -6.23 3.17
CA ILE A 145 -2.20 -6.78 4.00
C ILE A 145 -3.42 -5.86 3.88
N LYS A 146 -4.59 -6.40 3.55
CA LYS A 146 -5.85 -5.65 3.45
C LYS A 146 -7.02 -6.44 4.04
N PRO A 147 -7.99 -5.79 4.72
CA PRO A 147 -9.18 -6.46 5.19
C PRO A 147 -10.09 -6.84 4.01
N LEU A 148 -10.44 -8.12 3.91
CA LEU A 148 -11.45 -8.61 2.96
C LEU A 148 -12.87 -8.42 3.52
N ASN A 149 -13.01 -8.71 4.80
CA ASN A 149 -14.25 -8.57 5.56
C ASN A 149 -13.93 -8.43 7.05
N GLN A 150 -14.94 -8.52 7.92
CA GLN A 150 -14.78 -8.37 9.38
C GLN A 150 -13.91 -9.44 10.06
N THR A 151 -13.65 -10.57 9.40
CA THR A 151 -12.94 -11.71 10.00
C THR A 151 -11.75 -12.20 9.19
N GLU A 152 -11.57 -11.71 7.97
CA GLU A 152 -10.57 -12.20 7.04
C GLU A 152 -9.73 -11.08 6.44
N LEU A 153 -8.44 -11.35 6.30
CA LEU A 153 -7.47 -10.50 5.63
C LEU A 153 -6.98 -11.15 4.34
N LEU A 154 -6.75 -10.34 3.33
CA LEU A 154 -5.95 -10.72 2.16
C LEU A 154 -4.49 -10.39 2.39
N ILE A 155 -3.65 -11.35 2.07
CA ILE A 155 -2.20 -11.25 2.14
C ILE A 155 -1.64 -11.39 0.73
N ALA A 156 -1.21 -10.28 0.16
CA ALA A 156 -0.53 -10.27 -1.13
C ALA A 156 0.95 -10.61 -0.94
N THR A 157 1.47 -11.48 -1.79
CA THR A 157 2.86 -11.95 -1.69
C THR A 157 3.61 -11.76 -3.00
N GLU A 158 4.92 -11.63 -2.91
CA GLU A 158 5.81 -11.71 -4.07
C GLU A 158 6.19 -13.18 -4.30
N GLY A 159 5.43 -13.87 -5.16
CA GLY A 159 5.74 -15.23 -5.63
C GLY A 159 4.74 -16.32 -5.27
N MET A 160 3.88 -16.13 -4.26
CA MET A 160 2.87 -17.13 -3.86
C MET A 160 1.43 -16.68 -4.11
N GLY A 161 1.22 -15.56 -4.81
CA GLY A 161 -0.11 -15.04 -5.09
C GLY A 161 -0.74 -14.38 -3.86
N ILE A 162 -2.06 -14.55 -3.72
CA ILE A 162 -2.82 -13.99 -2.61
C ILE A 162 -3.29 -15.11 -1.70
N HIS A 163 -2.99 -14.98 -0.43
CA HIS A 163 -3.48 -15.82 0.65
C HIS A 163 -4.56 -15.11 1.45
N LYS A 164 -5.36 -15.89 2.15
CA LYS A 164 -6.37 -15.41 3.07
C LYS A 164 -6.03 -15.85 4.48
N ILE A 165 -6.09 -14.94 5.45
CA ILE A 165 -5.88 -15.24 6.88
C ILE A 165 -7.16 -14.91 7.63
N ASN A 166 -7.65 -15.86 8.42
CA ASN A 166 -8.69 -15.60 9.39
C ASN A 166 -8.12 -14.87 10.61
N MET A 167 -8.63 -13.68 10.94
CA MET A 167 -8.09 -12.81 12.00
C MET A 167 -8.22 -13.42 13.40
N ASN A 168 -9.13 -14.36 13.63
CA ASN A 168 -9.34 -14.99 14.94
C ASN A 168 -8.44 -16.20 15.15
N SER A 169 -8.43 -17.13 14.19
CA SER A 169 -7.64 -18.36 14.26
C SER A 169 -6.19 -18.18 13.77
N CYS A 170 -5.94 -17.11 13.00
CA CYS A 170 -4.69 -16.84 12.30
C CYS A 170 -4.26 -17.96 11.32
N ILE A 171 -5.20 -18.79 10.91
CA ILE A 171 -4.94 -19.83 9.88
C ILE A 171 -4.92 -19.15 8.52
N SER A 172 -3.90 -19.44 7.73
CA SER A 172 -3.79 -19.00 6.35
C SER A 172 -4.10 -20.10 5.36
N GLU A 173 -4.65 -19.71 4.22
CA GLU A 173 -4.88 -20.59 3.08
C GLU A 173 -4.66 -19.84 1.77
N PRO A 174 -4.20 -20.52 0.70
CA PRO A 174 -4.17 -19.94 -0.63
C PRO A 174 -5.58 -19.51 -1.04
N TYR A 175 -5.70 -18.30 -1.59
CA TYR A 175 -6.99 -17.76 -2.03
C TYR A 175 -7.04 -17.55 -3.53
N ILE A 176 -6.05 -16.86 -4.08
CA ILE A 176 -5.93 -16.61 -5.51
C ILE A 176 -4.47 -16.86 -5.89
N VAL A 177 -4.26 -17.92 -6.66
CA VAL A 177 -2.93 -18.37 -7.07
C VAL A 177 -2.96 -18.65 -8.57
N SER A 178 -2.00 -18.10 -9.30
CA SER A 178 -1.84 -18.42 -10.72
C SER A 178 -1.39 -19.88 -10.89
N SER A 179 -2.07 -20.61 -11.76
CA SER A 179 -1.65 -21.95 -12.17
C SER A 179 -1.49 -22.03 -13.68
N TYR A 180 -0.52 -22.83 -14.14
CA TYR A 180 -0.27 -23.04 -15.58
C TYR A 180 -1.42 -23.74 -16.32
N LYS A 181 -2.48 -24.12 -15.61
CA LYS A 181 -3.53 -25.02 -16.15
C LYS A 181 -4.86 -24.32 -16.47
N SER A 182 -5.07 -23.08 -16.05
CA SER A 182 -6.33 -22.39 -16.31
C SER A 182 -6.11 -21.06 -17.03
N HIS A 183 -6.90 -20.82 -18.07
CA HIS A 183 -6.85 -19.57 -18.85
C HIS A 183 -7.57 -18.39 -18.17
N ASN A 184 -8.14 -18.59 -16.98
CA ASN A 184 -8.95 -17.61 -16.25
C ASN A 184 -8.35 -17.22 -14.89
N GLU A 185 -7.07 -17.46 -14.67
CA GLU A 185 -6.39 -17.17 -13.41
C GLU A 185 -5.44 -15.95 -13.56
N MET A 186 -4.97 -15.44 -12.41
CA MET A 186 -3.91 -14.43 -12.40
C MET A 186 -2.73 -14.88 -13.26
N ASN A 187 -2.11 -13.93 -13.96
CA ASN A 187 -0.98 -14.25 -14.83
C ASN A 187 0.36 -14.33 -14.07
N SER A 188 0.40 -13.83 -12.85
CA SER A 188 1.59 -13.83 -12.01
C SER A 188 1.23 -13.98 -10.55
N ASN A 189 2.06 -14.73 -9.81
CA ASN A 189 2.00 -14.82 -8.36
C ASN A 189 2.81 -13.69 -7.66
N ASN A 190 3.49 -12.83 -8.44
CA ASN A 190 4.16 -11.66 -7.91
C ASN A 190 3.19 -10.50 -7.79
N ILE A 191 2.78 -10.17 -6.56
CA ILE A 191 1.81 -9.13 -6.27
C ILE A 191 2.52 -7.96 -5.60
N ASN A 192 2.39 -6.77 -6.17
CA ASN A 192 2.93 -5.54 -5.58
C ASN A 192 1.94 -4.84 -4.66
N ASP A 193 0.65 -4.82 -5.04
CA ASP A 193 -0.38 -4.15 -4.24
C ASP A 193 -1.75 -4.77 -4.51
N ILE A 194 -2.68 -4.59 -3.55
CA ILE A 194 -4.08 -4.95 -3.67
C ILE A 194 -4.96 -3.82 -3.15
N TYR A 195 -6.08 -3.62 -3.81
CA TYR A 195 -7.11 -2.68 -3.42
C TYR A 195 -8.50 -3.35 -3.49
N ILE A 196 -9.35 -3.08 -2.52
CA ILE A 196 -10.74 -3.56 -2.49
C ILE A 196 -11.65 -2.35 -2.58
N ASP A 197 -12.39 -2.25 -3.68
CA ASP A 197 -13.28 -1.12 -3.93
C ASP A 197 -14.62 -1.24 -3.19
N GLU A 198 -15.46 -0.21 -3.29
CA GLU A 198 -16.78 -0.16 -2.65
C GLU A 198 -17.72 -1.28 -3.14
N GLU A 199 -17.56 -1.74 -4.39
CA GLU A 199 -18.30 -2.85 -4.96
C GLU A 199 -17.75 -4.22 -4.56
N LYS A 200 -16.74 -4.25 -3.68
CA LYS A 200 -16.05 -5.47 -3.22
C LYS A 200 -15.27 -6.20 -4.31
N ARG A 201 -14.92 -5.50 -5.40
CA ARG A 201 -13.96 -6.03 -6.37
C ARG A 201 -12.56 -5.95 -5.78
N ILE A 202 -11.75 -6.95 -6.07
CA ILE A 202 -10.35 -6.98 -5.65
C ILE A 202 -9.51 -6.62 -6.86
N TRP A 203 -8.81 -5.49 -6.77
CA TRP A 203 -7.85 -5.02 -7.76
C TRP A 203 -6.46 -5.45 -7.34
N ILE A 204 -5.75 -6.12 -8.22
CA ILE A 204 -4.46 -6.75 -7.94
C ILE A 204 -3.43 -6.20 -8.90
N ALA A 205 -2.39 -5.55 -8.38
CA ALA A 205 -1.24 -5.11 -9.15
C ALA A 205 -0.25 -6.26 -9.31
N ASN A 206 -0.25 -6.89 -10.48
CA ASN A 206 0.62 -8.01 -10.81
C ASN A 206 1.93 -7.52 -11.43
N TYR A 207 3.05 -8.04 -10.98
CA TYR A 207 4.34 -7.71 -11.55
C TYR A 207 4.89 -8.88 -12.41
N PRO A 208 5.32 -8.64 -13.64
CA PRO A 208 5.21 -7.41 -14.44
C PRO A 208 3.92 -7.33 -15.29
N GLU A 209 2.91 -8.12 -15.01
CA GLU A 209 1.81 -8.52 -15.91
C GLU A 209 0.57 -7.60 -15.86
N GLY A 210 0.67 -6.40 -15.24
CA GLY A 210 -0.42 -5.41 -15.23
C GLY A 210 -1.39 -5.60 -14.07
N ILE A 211 -2.70 -5.55 -14.31
CA ILE A 211 -3.73 -5.59 -13.29
C ILE A 211 -4.67 -6.76 -13.51
N THR A 212 -4.99 -7.47 -12.42
CA THR A 212 -6.10 -8.43 -12.37
C THR A 212 -7.24 -7.85 -11.54
N ILE A 213 -8.48 -7.95 -12.03
CA ILE A 213 -9.68 -7.58 -11.28
C ILE A 213 -10.49 -8.85 -10.99
N ILE A 214 -10.81 -9.06 -9.74
CA ILE A 214 -11.70 -10.12 -9.31
C ILE A 214 -13.04 -9.51 -8.95
N ASP A 215 -14.06 -9.87 -9.71
CA ASP A 215 -15.44 -9.51 -9.44
C ASP A 215 -16.26 -10.78 -9.12
N ASN A 216 -16.47 -11.00 -7.82
CA ASN A 216 -17.19 -12.20 -7.36
C ASN A 216 -18.64 -12.26 -7.84
N ARG A 217 -19.23 -11.15 -8.31
CA ARG A 217 -20.59 -11.12 -8.86
C ARG A 217 -20.67 -11.86 -10.19
N TYR A 218 -19.59 -11.84 -10.96
CA TYR A 218 -19.57 -12.42 -12.31
C TYR A 218 -18.73 -13.69 -12.42
N LYS A 219 -18.05 -14.10 -11.35
CA LYS A 219 -17.10 -15.25 -11.36
C LYS A 219 -16.09 -15.19 -12.52
N SER A 220 -15.74 -13.99 -12.95
CA SER A 220 -14.80 -13.74 -14.04
C SER A 220 -13.72 -12.78 -13.60
N TYR A 221 -12.51 -13.00 -14.11
CA TYR A 221 -11.38 -12.11 -13.92
C TYR A 221 -11.18 -11.29 -15.19
N ASN A 222 -10.96 -9.99 -15.05
CA ASN A 222 -10.58 -9.13 -16.16
C ASN A 222 -9.10 -8.77 -16.03
N TRP A 223 -8.36 -9.07 -17.05
CA TRP A 223 -6.96 -8.70 -17.12
C TRP A 223 -6.78 -7.41 -17.92
N ILE A 224 -6.23 -6.39 -17.27
CA ILE A 224 -5.98 -5.10 -17.87
C ILE A 224 -4.47 -4.95 -18.09
N LYS A 225 -4.08 -4.71 -19.34
CA LYS A 225 -2.70 -4.54 -19.78
C LYS A 225 -2.48 -3.23 -20.52
N HIS A 226 -1.20 -2.85 -20.58
CA HIS A 226 -0.75 -1.87 -21.56
C HIS A 226 -0.95 -2.40 -22.98
N SER A 227 -1.51 -1.58 -23.85
CA SER A 227 -1.67 -1.90 -25.26
C SER A 227 -0.94 -0.84 -26.11
N ILE A 228 0.10 -1.26 -26.82
CA ILE A 228 0.90 -0.37 -27.64
C ILE A 228 0.01 0.35 -28.67
N GLY A 229 0.07 1.67 -28.67
CA GLY A 229 -0.73 2.51 -29.59
C GLY A 229 -2.18 2.75 -29.14
N ASN A 230 -2.65 2.10 -28.08
CA ASN A 230 -3.99 2.31 -27.52
C ASN A 230 -3.90 3.17 -26.25
N ARG A 231 -4.37 4.42 -26.34
CA ARG A 231 -4.42 5.34 -25.18
C ARG A 231 -5.51 5.01 -24.17
N GLN A 232 -6.43 4.11 -24.52
CA GLN A 232 -7.47 3.59 -23.61
C GLN A 232 -7.00 2.29 -22.95
N SER A 233 -5.81 2.31 -22.37
CA SER A 233 -5.21 1.19 -21.66
C SER A 233 -4.24 1.70 -20.59
N LEU A 234 -3.73 0.82 -19.76
CA LEU A 234 -2.63 1.15 -18.83
C LEU A 234 -1.46 1.79 -19.56
N VAL A 235 -0.82 2.77 -18.93
CA VAL A 235 0.38 3.41 -19.49
C VAL A 235 1.60 2.49 -19.44
N ASN A 236 1.63 1.55 -18.48
CA ASN A 236 2.70 0.56 -18.33
C ASN A 236 2.24 -0.62 -17.49
N ASP A 237 2.66 -1.85 -17.79
CA ASP A 237 2.27 -3.07 -17.10
C ASP A 237 2.92 -3.25 -15.71
N GLN A 238 4.00 -2.51 -15.43
CA GLN A 238 4.66 -2.55 -14.13
C GLN A 238 3.94 -1.61 -13.17
N VAL A 239 2.87 -2.11 -12.55
CA VAL A 239 2.06 -1.36 -11.59
C VAL A 239 2.61 -1.56 -10.18
N HIS A 240 2.82 -0.46 -9.46
CA HIS A 240 3.38 -0.43 -8.11
C HIS A 240 2.34 -0.11 -7.05
N SER A 241 1.34 0.69 -7.39
CA SER A 241 0.29 1.11 -6.45
C SER A 241 -1.03 1.34 -7.14
N VAL A 242 -2.12 1.18 -6.39
CA VAL A 242 -3.48 1.49 -6.81
C VAL A 242 -4.21 2.19 -5.66
N ILE A 243 -4.95 3.25 -5.99
CA ILE A 243 -5.87 3.94 -5.07
C ILE A 243 -7.18 4.23 -5.77
N GLU A 244 -8.24 4.35 -5.00
CA GLU A 244 -9.51 4.95 -5.42
C GLU A 244 -9.58 6.37 -4.85
N ASP A 245 -10.00 7.33 -5.69
CA ASP A 245 -10.24 8.68 -5.24
C ASP A 245 -11.68 8.87 -4.73
N SER A 246 -11.99 10.06 -4.22
CA SER A 246 -13.31 10.39 -3.68
C SER A 246 -14.43 10.42 -4.73
N ASP A 247 -14.10 10.48 -6.02
CA ASP A 247 -15.05 10.37 -7.13
C ASP A 247 -15.33 8.92 -7.55
N GLY A 248 -14.62 7.95 -6.95
CA GLY A 248 -14.67 6.52 -7.25
C GLY A 248 -13.87 6.14 -8.49
N ASP A 249 -12.93 6.98 -8.92
CA ASP A 249 -12.04 6.72 -10.02
C ASP A 249 -10.75 6.06 -9.53
N LEU A 250 -10.13 5.20 -10.35
CA LEU A 250 -8.97 4.41 -9.95
C LEU A 250 -7.68 4.96 -10.55
N TRP A 251 -6.70 5.13 -9.69
CA TRP A 251 -5.38 5.64 -10.04
C TRP A 251 -4.31 4.58 -9.86
N PHE A 252 -3.44 4.43 -10.85
CA PHE A 252 -2.39 3.43 -10.89
C PHE A 252 -1.03 4.09 -11.04
N GLY A 253 -0.17 3.92 -10.04
CA GLY A 253 1.24 4.31 -10.12
C GLY A 253 2.05 3.22 -10.81
N THR A 254 2.76 3.59 -11.88
CA THR A 254 3.51 2.64 -12.70
C THR A 254 4.98 3.01 -12.86
N SER A 255 5.77 2.14 -13.48
CA SER A 255 7.16 2.42 -13.84
C SER A 255 7.33 3.44 -14.96
N ASN A 256 6.24 3.90 -15.59
CA ASN A 256 6.30 4.91 -16.66
C ASN A 256 5.08 5.85 -16.63
N GLY A 257 4.89 6.53 -15.51
CA GLY A 257 3.79 7.47 -15.35
C GLY A 257 2.64 6.93 -14.51
N ILE A 258 1.52 7.63 -14.56
CA ILE A 258 0.28 7.35 -13.82
C ILE A 258 -0.84 7.07 -14.83
N SER A 259 -1.66 6.06 -14.55
CA SER A 259 -2.93 5.84 -15.24
C SER A 259 -4.10 6.15 -14.33
N LEU A 260 -5.13 6.77 -14.90
CA LEU A 260 -6.45 6.98 -14.30
C LEU A 260 -7.48 6.16 -15.10
N TYR A 261 -8.26 5.37 -14.39
CA TYR A 261 -9.46 4.72 -14.93
C TYR A 261 -10.69 5.39 -14.35
N GLN A 262 -11.47 6.02 -15.20
CA GLN A 262 -12.74 6.65 -14.81
C GLN A 262 -13.84 5.59 -14.72
N SER A 263 -14.24 5.24 -13.52
CA SER A 263 -15.20 4.17 -13.24
C SER A 263 -16.58 4.40 -13.89
N LYS A 264 -17.02 5.65 -13.97
CA LYS A 264 -18.32 6.03 -14.55
C LYS A 264 -18.37 5.95 -16.09
N THR A 265 -17.24 6.20 -16.74
CA THR A 265 -17.18 6.29 -18.22
C THR A 265 -16.44 5.11 -18.86
N GLY A 266 -15.64 4.38 -18.07
CA GLY A 266 -14.72 3.35 -18.55
C GLY A 266 -13.52 3.90 -19.32
N GLN A 267 -13.25 5.21 -19.25
CA GLN A 267 -12.17 5.83 -20.00
C GLN A 267 -10.85 5.80 -19.23
N TRP A 268 -9.76 5.68 -19.98
CA TRP A 268 -8.41 5.73 -19.46
C TRP A 268 -7.72 7.05 -19.80
N HIS A 269 -6.98 7.57 -18.85
CA HIS A 269 -6.10 8.73 -19.02
C HIS A 269 -4.72 8.40 -18.47
N SER A 270 -3.69 8.96 -19.08
CA SER A 270 -2.31 8.78 -18.63
C SER A 270 -1.64 10.13 -18.40
N PHE A 271 -0.80 10.19 -17.37
CA PHE A 271 -0.11 11.40 -16.95
C PHE A 271 1.36 11.09 -16.68
N LEU A 272 2.20 12.10 -16.88
CA LEU A 272 3.63 12.05 -16.54
C LEU A 272 4.35 10.82 -17.13
N SER A 273 3.89 10.35 -18.26
CA SER A 273 4.49 9.22 -18.98
C SER A 273 5.52 9.71 -20.01
N SER A 274 6.34 8.78 -20.52
CA SER A 274 7.26 9.05 -21.63
C SER A 274 6.54 9.47 -22.92
N PHE A 275 5.23 9.28 -23.01
CA PHE A 275 4.38 9.74 -24.12
C PHE A 275 3.96 11.21 -23.98
N ASP A 276 4.20 11.84 -22.85
CA ASP A 276 3.92 13.25 -22.65
C ASP A 276 5.04 14.08 -23.34
N HIS A 277 4.65 14.84 -24.35
CA HIS A 277 5.57 15.66 -25.16
C HIS A 277 6.35 16.72 -24.34
N GLN A 278 5.89 17.07 -23.16
CA GLN A 278 6.54 18.03 -22.26
C GLN A 278 7.65 17.39 -21.42
N LEU A 279 7.67 16.06 -21.28
CA LEU A 279 8.57 15.32 -20.41
C LEU A 279 9.59 14.49 -21.20
N LYS A 280 9.99 14.94 -22.38
CA LYS A 280 10.90 14.24 -23.29
C LYS A 280 12.03 13.52 -22.53
N ASN A 281 12.04 12.19 -22.62
CA ASN A 281 13.11 11.27 -22.19
C ASN A 281 13.33 11.08 -20.69
N LYS A 282 12.31 11.27 -19.84
CA LYS A 282 12.40 10.86 -18.42
C LYS A 282 11.27 9.89 -18.08
N ASN A 283 11.63 8.66 -17.75
CA ASN A 283 10.70 7.73 -17.13
C ASN A 283 10.47 8.17 -15.69
N HIS A 284 9.23 8.39 -15.33
CA HIS A 284 8.84 8.67 -13.96
C HIS A 284 8.20 7.43 -13.35
N ILE A 285 8.80 6.93 -12.27
CA ILE A 285 8.31 5.77 -11.53
C ILE A 285 7.50 6.28 -10.35
N PHE A 286 6.25 5.81 -10.23
CA PHE A 286 5.32 6.15 -9.16
C PHE A 286 5.06 4.93 -8.30
N ILE A 287 5.73 4.86 -7.16
CA ILE A 287 5.69 3.72 -6.25
C ILE A 287 4.47 3.79 -5.32
N THR A 288 4.00 5.00 -4.99
CA THR A 288 2.84 5.21 -4.13
C THR A 288 2.04 6.41 -4.58
N LEU A 289 0.74 6.37 -4.32
CA LEU A 289 -0.22 7.43 -4.61
C LEU A 289 -1.07 7.67 -3.37
N CYS A 290 -1.55 8.91 -3.18
CA CYS A 290 -2.58 9.24 -2.20
C CYS A 290 -3.42 10.41 -2.69
N GLU A 291 -4.71 10.40 -2.38
CA GLU A 291 -5.58 11.55 -2.54
C GLU A 291 -5.44 12.46 -1.32
N VAL A 292 -5.29 13.75 -1.55
CA VAL A 292 -5.07 14.76 -0.50
C VAL A 292 -6.39 15.41 -0.06
N SER A 293 -7.26 15.65 -1.02
CA SER A 293 -8.62 16.14 -0.80
C SER A 293 -9.46 15.76 -2.02
N PRO A 294 -10.82 15.73 -1.92
CA PRO A 294 -11.67 15.35 -3.03
C PRO A 294 -11.29 16.06 -4.33
N GLY A 295 -10.87 15.28 -5.33
CA GLY A 295 -10.47 15.76 -6.65
C GLY A 295 -9.06 16.38 -6.74
N ILE A 296 -8.20 16.21 -5.74
CA ILE A 296 -6.80 16.69 -5.74
C ILE A 296 -5.82 15.59 -5.31
#